data_a8d4c477a8143ab7f6bdda76b0c55e7a
#
_entry.id   a8d4c477a8143ab7f6bdda76b0c55e7a
#
_cell.length_a   1.000
_cell.length_b   1.000
_cell.length_c   1.000
_cell.angle_alpha   90.00
_cell.angle_beta   90.00
_cell.angle_gamma   90.00
#
_symmetry.space_group_name_H-M   'P 1'
#
loop_
_entity.id
_entity.type
_entity.pdbx_description
1 polymer ?
#
loop_
_entity_poly.entity_id
_entity_poly.type
_entity_poly.pdbx_seq_one_letter_code
_entity_poly.pdbx_strand_id
1 'polypeptide(L)'
;VGLARALANDTDIMLMDEAFSALDPLIRSDMQKQLIDLQSELKKTIVFITHDLDESLRLGDHIGILNHGKLVQVGTPVDIIMNPADDYVKAFVKDVNRTKVIKAKTIMKSKENVNGIDKNNLVTVKEDQFIEEFLPQVVCTNANCEVVDKSGNVTGYITNKELQKTLTKS
;
A
#
# COMPACT_ATOMS: atom_id res chain seq x y z
N VAL A 1 24.38 7.16 9.61
CA VAL A 1 25.61 7.60 8.91
C VAL A 1 25.60 7.17 7.44
N GLY A 2 25.28 5.90 7.08
CA GLY A 2 25.28 5.41 5.70
C GLY A 2 24.28 6.15 4.79
N LEU A 3 23.03 6.33 5.25
CA LEU A 3 21.98 7.05 4.51
C LEU A 3 22.40 8.51 4.22
N ALA A 4 22.95 9.21 5.23
CA ALA A 4 23.42 10.58 5.07
C ALA A 4 24.56 10.70 4.03
N ARG A 5 25.47 9.72 3.98
CA ARG A 5 26.52 9.65 2.95
C ARG A 5 25.96 9.42 1.56
N ALA A 6 25.00 8.51 1.43
CA ALA A 6 24.37 8.22 0.14
C ALA A 6 23.61 9.43 -0.40
N LEU A 7 22.97 10.19 0.49
CA LEU A 7 22.26 11.42 0.15
C LEU A 7 23.17 12.59 -0.20
N ALA A 8 24.35 12.66 0.42
CA ALA A 8 25.34 13.70 0.13
C ALA A 8 25.95 13.56 -1.27
N ASN A 9 25.94 12.37 -1.86
CA ASN A 9 26.29 12.16 -3.26
C ASN A 9 25.07 12.51 -4.11
N ASP A 10 25.17 13.56 -4.90
CA ASP A 10 24.07 14.03 -5.75
C ASP A 10 23.86 13.13 -6.99
N THR A 11 23.51 11.85 -6.73
CA THR A 11 23.24 10.85 -7.76
C THR A 11 21.74 10.74 -8.01
N ASP A 12 21.32 10.53 -9.25
CA ASP A 12 19.91 10.35 -9.64
C ASP A 12 19.33 9.02 -9.12
N ILE A 13 20.20 8.01 -8.97
CA ILE A 13 19.82 6.66 -8.53
C ILE A 13 20.60 6.33 -7.26
N MET A 14 19.86 5.83 -6.24
CA MET A 14 20.41 5.37 -4.98
C MET A 14 20.13 3.88 -4.81
N LEU A 15 21.18 3.11 -4.47
CA LEU A 15 21.04 1.69 -4.14
C LEU A 15 21.13 1.51 -2.63
N MET A 16 20.15 0.84 -2.05
CA MET A 16 20.09 0.52 -0.62
C MET A 16 19.93 -0.99 -0.45
N ASP A 17 20.87 -1.60 0.26
CA ASP A 17 20.83 -3.02 0.56
C ASP A 17 20.64 -3.20 2.08
N GLU A 18 19.47 -3.73 2.46
CA GLU A 18 19.04 -3.98 3.84
C GLU A 18 19.34 -2.81 4.82
N ALA A 19 19.07 -1.57 4.37
CA ALA A 19 19.50 -0.36 5.06
C ALA A 19 18.96 -0.22 6.49
N PHE A 20 17.86 -0.89 6.84
CA PHE A 20 17.20 -0.80 8.14
C PHE A 20 17.22 -2.11 8.94
N SER A 21 17.85 -3.19 8.43
CA SER A 21 17.82 -4.53 9.05
C SER A 21 18.40 -4.56 10.47
N ALA A 22 19.41 -3.73 10.74
CA ALA A 22 20.09 -3.67 12.04
C ALA A 22 19.40 -2.74 13.07
N LEU A 23 18.28 -2.13 12.74
CA LEU A 23 17.55 -1.21 13.61
C LEU A 23 16.46 -1.93 14.41
N ASP A 24 16.21 -1.47 15.64
CA ASP A 24 15.03 -1.90 16.39
C ASP A 24 13.72 -1.46 15.70
N PRO A 25 12.59 -2.13 15.96
CA PRO A 25 11.35 -1.90 15.21
C PRO A 25 10.82 -0.46 15.26
N LEU A 26 11.02 0.25 16.39
CA LEU A 26 10.53 1.62 16.55
C LEU A 26 11.34 2.59 15.68
N ILE A 27 12.67 2.55 15.83
CA ILE A 27 13.60 3.39 15.06
C ILE A 27 13.50 3.06 13.57
N ARG A 28 13.33 1.77 13.20
CA ARG A 28 13.12 1.35 11.83
C ARG A 28 11.90 2.04 11.22
N SER A 29 10.75 2.01 11.92
CA SER A 29 9.52 2.66 11.45
C SER A 29 9.70 4.17 11.23
N ASP A 30 10.42 4.85 12.13
CA ASP A 30 10.66 6.29 12.00
C ASP A 30 11.62 6.60 10.84
N MET A 31 12.65 5.79 10.65
CA MET A 31 13.59 5.94 9.52
C MET A 31 12.92 5.69 8.17
N GLN A 32 12.01 4.72 8.08
CA GLN A 32 11.23 4.47 6.89
C GLN A 32 10.32 5.67 6.53
N LYS A 33 9.65 6.27 7.52
CA LYS A 33 8.86 7.49 7.30
C LYS A 33 9.73 8.63 6.78
N GLN A 34 10.86 8.87 7.43
CA GLN A 34 11.81 9.91 7.00
C GLN A 34 12.32 9.67 5.58
N LEU A 35 12.54 8.41 5.18
CA LEU A 35 12.95 8.07 3.82
C LEU A 35 11.85 8.42 2.79
N ILE A 36 10.58 8.11 3.10
CA ILE A 36 9.43 8.43 2.24
C ILE A 36 9.30 9.96 2.07
N ASP A 37 9.37 10.70 3.19
CA ASP A 37 9.26 12.16 3.18
C ASP A 37 10.38 12.77 2.34
N LEU A 38 11.61 12.32 2.56
CA LEU A 38 12.80 12.78 1.84
C LEU A 38 12.73 12.44 0.34
N GLN A 39 12.27 11.23 -0.02
CA GLN A 39 12.12 10.81 -1.41
C GLN A 39 11.08 11.69 -2.14
N SER A 40 10.00 12.07 -1.45
CA SER A 40 8.97 12.95 -2.02
C SER A 40 9.51 14.35 -2.35
N GLU A 41 10.48 14.85 -1.58
CA GLU A 41 11.15 16.13 -1.79
C GLU A 41 12.24 16.04 -2.89
N LEU A 42 13.08 15.02 -2.80
CA LEU A 42 14.25 14.88 -3.70
C LEU A 42 13.91 14.28 -5.05
N LYS A 43 12.80 13.53 -5.15
CA LYS A 43 12.34 12.85 -6.39
C LYS A 43 13.40 11.95 -7.04
N LYS A 44 14.30 11.38 -6.22
CA LYS A 44 15.34 10.45 -6.69
C LYS A 44 14.78 9.04 -6.87
N THR A 45 15.37 8.28 -7.78
CA THR A 45 15.07 6.85 -7.90
C THR A 45 15.84 6.08 -6.84
N ILE A 46 15.13 5.30 -6.02
CA ILE A 46 15.72 4.44 -5.00
C ILE A 46 15.47 2.99 -5.37
N VAL A 47 16.52 2.20 -5.50
CA VAL A 47 16.43 0.74 -5.58
C VAL A 47 16.75 0.20 -4.19
N PHE A 48 15.73 -0.38 -3.55
CA PHE A 48 15.81 -0.84 -2.16
C PHE A 48 15.74 -2.37 -2.12
N ILE A 49 16.74 -3.03 -1.55
CA ILE A 49 16.76 -4.48 -1.35
C ILE A 49 16.42 -4.76 0.12
N THR A 50 15.45 -5.63 0.32
CA THR A 50 15.04 -6.11 1.65
C THR A 50 14.48 -7.54 1.55
N HIS A 51 14.58 -8.30 2.64
CA HIS A 51 13.88 -9.57 2.80
C HIS A 51 12.55 -9.41 3.58
N ASP A 52 12.25 -8.19 4.04
CA ASP A 52 11.03 -7.87 4.79
C ASP A 52 9.95 -7.41 3.80
N LEU A 53 8.89 -8.23 3.67
CA LEU A 53 7.78 -7.94 2.77
C LEU A 53 7.02 -6.68 3.20
N ASP A 54 6.76 -6.50 4.51
CA ASP A 54 6.02 -5.32 5.01
C ASP A 54 6.80 -4.03 4.70
N GLU A 55 8.13 -4.09 4.77
CA GLU A 55 8.99 -2.98 4.39
C GLU A 55 8.87 -2.67 2.89
N SER A 56 8.93 -3.68 2.03
CA SER A 56 8.79 -3.51 0.58
C SER A 56 7.40 -2.95 0.19
N LEU A 57 6.34 -3.43 0.85
CA LEU A 57 4.96 -2.97 0.62
C LEU A 57 4.75 -1.51 1.07
N ARG A 58 5.50 -1.06 2.07
CA ARG A 58 5.40 0.28 2.62
C ARG A 58 6.20 1.31 1.83
N LEU A 59 7.41 0.94 1.40
CA LEU A 59 8.38 1.85 0.78
C LEU A 59 8.28 1.88 -0.75
N GLY A 60 7.96 0.73 -1.37
CA GLY A 60 8.07 0.57 -2.82
C GLY A 60 6.86 1.10 -3.59
N ASP A 61 7.10 1.89 -4.62
CA ASP A 61 6.10 2.17 -5.67
C ASP A 61 5.92 0.93 -6.55
N HIS A 62 7.02 0.20 -6.80
CA HIS A 62 7.06 -1.09 -7.49
C HIS A 62 7.90 -2.08 -6.70
N ILE A 63 7.47 -3.32 -6.69
CA ILE A 63 8.12 -4.42 -5.98
C ILE A 63 8.50 -5.50 -6.98
N GLY A 64 9.76 -5.93 -6.94
CA GLY A 64 10.25 -7.10 -7.65
C GLY A 64 10.48 -8.26 -6.68
N ILE A 65 9.78 -9.37 -6.87
CA ILE A 65 9.97 -10.58 -6.06
C ILE A 65 10.95 -11.51 -6.77
N LEU A 66 12.03 -11.84 -6.06
CA LEU A 66 13.04 -12.79 -6.52
C LEU A 66 12.91 -14.12 -5.79
N ASN A 67 13.02 -15.23 -6.54
CA ASN A 67 13.10 -16.57 -6.00
C ASN A 67 14.28 -17.29 -6.65
N HIS A 68 15.24 -17.77 -5.84
CA HIS A 68 16.47 -18.43 -6.32
C HIS A 68 17.19 -17.65 -7.46
N GLY A 69 17.31 -16.33 -7.30
CA GLY A 69 17.97 -15.45 -8.27
C GLY A 69 17.16 -15.16 -9.54
N LYS A 70 15.93 -15.66 -9.67
CA LYS A 70 15.03 -15.36 -10.77
C LYS A 70 13.97 -14.35 -10.34
N LEU A 71 13.72 -13.37 -11.19
CA LEU A 71 12.62 -12.42 -11.00
C LEU A 71 11.30 -13.12 -11.32
N VAL A 72 10.44 -13.31 -10.30
CA VAL A 72 9.18 -14.05 -10.40
C VAL A 72 8.02 -13.10 -10.76
N GLN A 73 7.97 -11.94 -10.11
CA GLN A 73 6.92 -10.96 -10.36
C GLN A 73 7.45 -9.54 -10.13
N VAL A 74 6.94 -8.60 -10.93
CA VAL A 74 7.10 -7.15 -10.71
C VAL A 74 5.72 -6.51 -10.76
N GLY A 75 5.44 -5.62 -9.83
CA GLY A 75 4.18 -4.89 -9.81
C GLY A 75 4.11 -3.87 -8.67
N THR A 76 3.00 -3.16 -8.60
CA THR A 76 2.71 -2.31 -7.43
C THR A 76 2.45 -3.17 -6.19
N PRO A 77 2.56 -2.64 -4.96
CA PRO A 77 2.17 -3.36 -3.74
C PRO A 77 0.81 -4.03 -3.84
N VAL A 78 -0.15 -3.35 -4.45
CA VAL A 78 -1.51 -3.88 -4.65
C VAL A 78 -1.51 -5.05 -5.64
N ASP A 79 -0.79 -4.94 -6.76
CA ASP A 79 -0.71 -6.03 -7.75
C ASP A 79 -0.11 -7.30 -7.14
N ILE A 80 0.94 -7.15 -6.34
CA ILE A 80 1.59 -8.29 -5.66
C ILE A 80 0.62 -9.01 -4.72
N ILE A 81 -0.19 -8.25 -3.96
CA ILE A 81 -1.12 -8.82 -2.98
C ILE A 81 -2.39 -9.38 -3.63
N MET A 82 -2.93 -8.69 -4.63
CA MET A 82 -4.24 -9.02 -5.20
C MET A 82 -4.16 -10.03 -6.35
N ASN A 83 -3.02 -10.07 -7.06
CA ASN A 83 -2.80 -10.85 -8.26
C ASN A 83 -1.44 -11.57 -8.20
N PRO A 84 -1.19 -12.44 -7.20
CA PRO A 84 0.08 -13.17 -7.12
C PRO A 84 0.28 -14.05 -8.35
N ALA A 85 1.50 -14.00 -8.93
CA ALA A 85 1.80 -14.65 -10.20
C ALA A 85 1.85 -16.18 -10.10
N ASP A 86 2.26 -16.70 -8.96
CA ASP A 86 2.39 -18.14 -8.71
C ASP A 86 2.15 -18.51 -7.24
N ASP A 87 2.23 -19.80 -6.93
CA ASP A 87 2.04 -20.30 -5.56
C ASP A 87 3.13 -19.82 -4.59
N TYR A 88 4.34 -19.54 -5.07
CA TYR A 88 5.41 -18.96 -4.25
C TYR A 88 5.04 -17.55 -3.79
N VAL A 89 4.66 -16.68 -4.72
CA VAL A 89 4.23 -15.32 -4.40
C VAL A 89 2.98 -15.35 -3.52
N LYS A 90 2.02 -16.23 -3.82
CA LYS A 90 0.80 -16.41 -3.01
C LYS A 90 1.12 -16.79 -1.57
N ALA A 91 2.04 -17.73 -1.37
CA ALA A 91 2.50 -18.12 -0.03
C ALA A 91 3.23 -16.97 0.67
N PHE A 92 4.03 -16.19 -0.07
CA PHE A 92 4.81 -15.08 0.44
C PHE A 92 3.92 -13.93 0.96
N VAL A 93 2.79 -13.64 0.29
CA VAL A 93 1.86 -12.57 0.67
C VAL A 93 0.71 -13.03 1.56
N LYS A 94 0.65 -14.31 1.94
CA LYS A 94 -0.50 -14.91 2.64
C LYS A 94 -0.84 -14.19 3.96
N ASP A 95 0.18 -13.85 4.73
CA ASP A 95 0.03 -13.29 6.09
C ASP A 95 0.05 -11.76 6.11
N VAL A 96 0.07 -11.13 4.93
CA VAL A 96 0.05 -9.66 4.82
C VAL A 96 -1.28 -9.09 5.29
N ASN A 97 -1.21 -8.10 6.16
CA ASN A 97 -2.39 -7.32 6.53
C ASN A 97 -2.78 -6.37 5.40
N ARG A 98 -3.69 -6.83 4.54
CA ARG A 98 -4.19 -6.09 3.37
C ARG A 98 -4.75 -4.72 3.70
N THR A 99 -5.31 -4.56 4.90
CA THR A 99 -5.92 -3.28 5.30
C THR A 99 -4.90 -2.15 5.42
N LYS A 100 -3.62 -2.49 5.67
CA LYS A 100 -2.51 -1.54 5.77
C LYS A 100 -1.91 -1.14 4.43
N VAL A 101 -2.26 -1.83 3.36
CA VAL A 101 -1.64 -1.65 2.03
C VAL A 101 -2.65 -1.14 1.00
N ILE A 102 -3.90 -1.60 1.10
CA ILE A 102 -4.94 -1.28 0.12
C ILE A 102 -5.63 0.03 0.50
N LYS A 103 -5.63 0.98 -0.44
CA LYS A 103 -6.31 2.27 -0.31
C LYS A 103 -7.74 2.23 -0.85
N ALA A 104 -8.59 3.15 -0.39
CA ALA A 104 -9.98 3.26 -0.82
C ALA A 104 -10.13 3.33 -2.34
N LYS A 105 -9.29 4.12 -3.03
CA LYS A 105 -9.30 4.25 -4.50
C LYS A 105 -9.06 2.95 -5.26
N THR A 106 -8.38 2.00 -4.64
CA THR A 106 -8.05 0.70 -5.26
C THR A 106 -9.27 -0.21 -5.39
N ILE A 107 -10.20 -0.12 -4.44
CA ILE A 107 -11.35 -1.02 -4.35
C ILE A 107 -12.69 -0.33 -4.65
N MET A 108 -12.70 0.99 -4.81
CA MET A 108 -13.91 1.72 -5.16
C MET A 108 -14.38 1.40 -6.58
N LYS A 109 -15.68 1.47 -6.78
CA LYS A 109 -16.29 1.52 -8.10
C LYS A 109 -16.61 2.97 -8.47
N SER A 110 -16.42 3.33 -9.74
CA SER A 110 -16.76 4.67 -10.19
C SER A 110 -18.26 4.93 -10.03
N LYS A 111 -18.63 6.21 -9.89
CA LYS A 111 -20.03 6.67 -9.75
C LYS A 111 -21.01 6.04 -10.74
N GLU A 112 -20.55 5.82 -11.98
CA GLU A 112 -21.37 5.33 -13.09
C GLU A 112 -21.71 3.84 -12.99
N ASN A 113 -20.90 3.08 -12.24
CA ASN A 113 -20.99 1.62 -12.17
C ASN A 113 -21.68 1.12 -10.90
N VAL A 114 -22.31 2.00 -10.12
CA VAL A 114 -22.92 1.63 -8.85
C VAL A 114 -24.41 1.86 -8.87
N ASN A 115 -25.18 0.79 -9.11
CA ASN A 115 -26.64 0.77 -8.95
C ASN A 115 -26.99 0.24 -7.55
N GLY A 116 -27.87 0.95 -6.83
CA GLY A 116 -28.51 0.42 -5.62
C GLY A 116 -27.74 0.61 -4.31
N ILE A 117 -26.84 1.60 -4.20
CA ILE A 117 -26.26 1.99 -2.90
C ILE A 117 -27.31 2.76 -2.11
N ASP A 118 -27.52 2.31 -0.85
CA ASP A 118 -28.26 3.09 0.13
C ASP A 118 -27.45 4.34 0.52
N LYS A 119 -27.92 5.50 0.02
CA LYS A 119 -27.29 6.79 0.28
C LYS A 119 -27.57 7.34 1.67
N ASN A 120 -28.45 6.72 2.43
CA ASN A 120 -28.81 7.17 3.78
C ASN A 120 -27.81 6.65 4.83
N ASN A 121 -26.99 5.65 4.50
CA ASN A 121 -26.00 5.07 5.40
C ASN A 121 -24.64 5.02 4.72
N LEU A 122 -23.96 6.16 4.63
CA LEU A 122 -22.66 6.32 4.00
C LEU A 122 -21.63 6.85 5.00
N VAL A 123 -20.43 6.31 4.94
CA VAL A 123 -19.22 6.85 5.55
C VAL A 123 -18.39 7.52 4.47
N THR A 124 -18.06 8.79 4.63
CA THR A 124 -17.19 9.51 3.70
C THR A 124 -15.74 9.17 3.98
N VAL A 125 -15.02 8.67 2.97
CA VAL A 125 -13.60 8.30 3.06
C VAL A 125 -12.81 8.98 1.94
N LYS A 126 -11.55 9.34 2.22
CA LYS A 126 -10.68 9.92 1.19
C LYS A 126 -10.10 8.81 0.32
N GLU A 127 -9.88 9.09 -0.97
CA GLU A 127 -9.36 8.13 -1.93
C GLU A 127 -7.99 7.53 -1.55
N ASP A 128 -7.16 8.31 -0.83
CA ASP A 128 -5.82 7.90 -0.41
C ASP A 128 -5.77 7.23 0.97
N GLN A 129 -6.90 7.13 1.69
CA GLN A 129 -6.96 6.45 2.98
C GLN A 129 -6.79 4.93 2.82
N PHE A 130 -6.03 4.33 3.73
CA PHE A 130 -5.92 2.87 3.84
C PHE A 130 -7.19 2.28 4.46
N ILE A 131 -7.49 1.03 4.11
CA ILE A 131 -8.70 0.34 4.63
C ILE A 131 -8.70 0.34 6.17
N GLU A 132 -7.57 0.13 6.84
CA GLU A 132 -7.49 0.09 8.31
C GLU A 132 -8.00 1.38 8.97
N GLU A 133 -7.88 2.54 8.31
CA GLU A 133 -8.26 3.83 8.87
C GLU A 133 -9.77 4.03 8.95
N PHE A 134 -10.53 3.46 8.02
CA PHE A 134 -11.99 3.63 7.95
C PHE A 134 -12.77 2.35 8.26
N LEU A 135 -12.13 1.18 8.24
CA LEU A 135 -12.75 -0.11 8.49
C LEU A 135 -13.53 -0.17 9.83
N PRO A 136 -12.99 0.34 10.96
CA PRO A 136 -13.73 0.31 12.23
C PRO A 136 -15.07 1.05 12.15
N GLN A 137 -15.10 2.20 11.49
CA GLN A 137 -16.32 2.99 11.34
C GLN A 137 -17.35 2.29 10.46
N VAL A 138 -16.90 1.70 9.34
CA VAL A 138 -17.76 0.95 8.41
C VAL A 138 -18.37 -0.28 9.09
N VAL A 139 -17.56 -1.03 9.85
CA VAL A 139 -18.01 -2.23 10.57
C VAL A 139 -19.03 -1.87 11.65
N CYS A 140 -18.78 -0.83 12.45
CA CYS A 140 -19.69 -0.40 13.52
C CYS A 140 -21.04 0.08 12.99
N THR A 141 -21.08 0.74 11.84
CA THR A 141 -22.31 1.33 11.27
C THR A 141 -22.96 0.45 10.21
N ASN A 142 -22.31 -0.63 9.79
CA ASN A 142 -22.70 -1.45 8.64
C ASN A 142 -22.97 -0.59 7.37
N ALA A 143 -22.22 0.50 7.22
CA ALA A 143 -22.39 1.48 6.16
C ALA A 143 -21.66 1.07 4.87
N ASN A 144 -22.03 1.68 3.74
CA ASN A 144 -21.19 1.73 2.56
C ASN A 144 -20.26 2.95 2.65
N CYS A 145 -19.25 3.04 1.78
CA CYS A 145 -18.38 4.21 1.75
C CYS A 145 -18.65 5.06 0.49
N GLU A 146 -18.67 6.36 0.70
CA GLU A 146 -18.55 7.37 -0.35
C GLU A 146 -17.10 7.83 -0.40
N VAL A 147 -16.45 7.65 -1.55
CA VAL A 147 -15.03 7.99 -1.72
C VAL A 147 -14.91 9.37 -2.35
N VAL A 148 -14.10 10.23 -1.73
CA VAL A 148 -13.89 11.61 -2.17
C VAL A 148 -12.42 11.88 -2.50
N ASP A 149 -12.20 12.75 -3.49
CA ASP A 149 -10.88 13.28 -3.84
C ASP A 149 -10.39 14.32 -2.80
N LYS A 150 -9.20 14.89 -3.03
CA LYS A 150 -8.62 15.93 -2.18
C LYS A 150 -9.43 17.24 -2.15
N SER A 151 -10.29 17.45 -3.15
CA SER A 151 -11.17 18.60 -3.28
C SER A 151 -12.55 18.36 -2.67
N GLY A 152 -12.83 17.15 -2.18
CA GLY A 152 -14.11 16.76 -1.61
C GLY A 152 -15.16 16.30 -2.63
N ASN A 153 -14.78 16.14 -3.92
CA ASN A 153 -15.69 15.61 -4.91
C ASN A 153 -15.79 14.08 -4.80
N VAL A 154 -16.99 13.55 -4.91
CA VAL A 154 -17.23 12.11 -4.90
C VAL A 154 -16.69 11.46 -6.18
N THR A 155 -15.71 10.58 -6.04
CA THR A 155 -15.08 9.84 -7.14
C THR A 155 -15.66 8.43 -7.31
N GLY A 156 -16.16 7.82 -6.24
CA GLY A 156 -16.73 6.48 -6.30
C GLY A 156 -17.33 6.03 -4.97
N TYR A 157 -17.67 4.75 -4.92
CA TYR A 157 -18.26 4.11 -3.74
C TYR A 157 -17.64 2.74 -3.47
N ILE A 158 -17.63 2.33 -2.20
CA ILE A 158 -17.23 0.99 -1.77
C ILE A 158 -18.40 0.38 -1.02
N THR A 159 -18.90 -0.77 -1.50
CA THR A 159 -19.92 -1.51 -0.78
C THR A 159 -19.31 -2.41 0.29
N ASN A 160 -20.07 -2.69 1.35
CA ASN A 160 -19.67 -3.68 2.36
C ASN A 160 -19.27 -5.03 1.76
N LYS A 161 -19.97 -5.46 0.70
CA LYS A 161 -19.66 -6.71 -0.01
C LYS A 161 -18.28 -6.68 -0.67
N GLU A 162 -17.90 -5.55 -1.27
CA GLU A 162 -16.59 -5.39 -1.90
C GLU A 162 -15.48 -5.34 -0.86
N LEU A 163 -15.72 -4.63 0.24
CA LEU A 163 -14.78 -4.58 1.35
C LEU A 163 -14.53 -5.98 1.92
N GLN A 164 -15.59 -6.74 2.22
CA GLN A 164 -15.50 -8.13 2.70
C GLN A 164 -14.75 -9.02 1.69
N LYS A 165 -15.08 -8.93 0.39
CA LYS A 165 -14.41 -9.69 -0.66
C LYS A 165 -12.91 -9.40 -0.72
N THR A 166 -12.52 -8.13 -0.53
CA THR A 166 -11.11 -7.71 -0.52
C THR A 166 -10.36 -8.29 0.68
N LEU A 167 -11.01 -8.33 1.85
CA LEU A 167 -10.42 -8.84 3.09
C LEU A 167 -10.33 -10.37 3.12
N THR A 168 -11.28 -11.08 2.47
CA THR A 168 -11.39 -12.56 2.53
C THR A 168 -10.75 -13.27 1.33
N LYS A 169 -10.28 -12.53 0.32
CA LYS A 169 -9.66 -13.12 -0.88
C LYS A 169 -8.31 -13.75 -0.51
N SER A 170 -8.30 -15.07 -0.36
CA SER A 170 -7.10 -15.91 -0.12
C SER A 170 -6.53 -16.37 -1.44
#